data_595cecc77e18360f0f2fe92d968fb61e
#
_entry.id   595cecc77e18360f0f2fe92d968fb61e
#
_cell.length_a   1.000
_cell.length_b   1.000
_cell.length_c   1.000
_cell.angle_alpha   90.00
_cell.angle_beta   90.00
_cell.angle_gamma   90.00
#
_symmetry.space_group_name_H-M   'P 1'
#
loop_
_entity.id
_entity.type
_entity.pdbx_description
1 polymer ?
#
loop_
_entity_poly.entity_id
_entity_poly.type
_entity_poly.pdbx_seq_one_letter_code
_entity_poly.pdbx_strand_id
1 'polypeptide(L)'
;MRRPILLVALLTLLAGCASDPQPPGEIWQPRPGTDWQWQLRGRLDTSVDAPVYDIDGFDNSAATVAELHGKGRKVICYLSTGAWEDWRPDARKFPQAVLGKGNGWEGERWLDIRRTDVLRPLMAARIDMCRDKGFDAVEPDNMDGYKNPTGFPLTAADQLRYNRLIAGLAHERGMAVGLKNDLDQIPELVGDFDFAVNEQCAQYGECEALTPFVEAGKAVFHAEYELATARFCAQSRRLKLSSLLKKYDLGVWRRTC
;
A
#
# COMPACT_ATOMS: atom_id res chain seq x y z
N MET A 1 -54.52 -24.96 60.41
CA MET A 1 -54.32 -23.80 59.46
C MET A 1 -52.98 -23.97 58.77
N ARG A 2 -53.01 -24.42 57.49
CA ARG A 2 -51.78 -24.63 56.71
C ARG A 2 -51.63 -23.43 55.76
N ARG A 3 -50.49 -22.72 55.79
CA ARG A 3 -50.15 -21.61 54.92
C ARG A 3 -49.50 -22.17 53.67
N PRO A 4 -49.86 -21.74 52.45
CA PRO A 4 -49.15 -22.12 51.25
C PRO A 4 -47.87 -21.29 51.08
N ILE A 5 -46.78 -21.98 50.75
CA ILE A 5 -45.50 -21.38 50.35
C ILE A 5 -45.57 -21.09 48.84
N LEU A 6 -45.51 -19.79 48.49
CA LEU A 6 -45.38 -19.37 47.10
C LEU A 6 -43.91 -19.46 46.67
N LEU A 7 -43.59 -20.34 45.73
CA LEU A 7 -42.30 -20.40 45.08
C LEU A 7 -42.29 -19.34 43.92
N VAL A 8 -41.49 -18.30 44.08
CA VAL A 8 -41.22 -17.34 42.98
C VAL A 8 -40.04 -17.86 42.19
N ALA A 9 -40.30 -18.30 40.98
CA ALA A 9 -39.27 -18.68 40.02
C ALA A 9 -38.66 -17.40 39.39
N LEU A 10 -37.40 -17.13 39.70
CA LEU A 10 -36.64 -16.02 39.09
C LEU A 10 -36.11 -16.48 37.71
N LEU A 11 -36.72 -16.02 36.62
CA LEU A 11 -36.17 -16.17 35.28
C LEU A 11 -35.06 -15.14 35.07
N THR A 12 -33.81 -15.59 35.06
CA THR A 12 -32.67 -14.76 34.61
C THR A 12 -32.61 -14.73 33.13
N LEU A 13 -33.00 -13.62 32.51
CA LEU A 13 -32.78 -13.30 31.12
C LEU A 13 -31.29 -13.04 30.90
N LEU A 14 -30.59 -13.97 30.28
CA LEU A 14 -29.24 -13.76 29.71
C LEU A 14 -29.38 -12.87 28.47
N ALA A 15 -29.21 -11.56 28.62
CA ALA A 15 -29.03 -10.65 27.53
C ALA A 15 -27.65 -10.94 26.90
N GLY A 16 -27.64 -11.66 25.80
CA GLY A 16 -26.47 -11.80 24.96
C GLY A 16 -26.13 -10.42 24.39
N CYS A 17 -24.98 -9.85 24.81
CA CYS A 17 -24.40 -8.69 24.13
C CYS A 17 -23.99 -9.12 22.71
N ALA A 18 -24.86 -8.92 21.72
CA ALA A 18 -24.44 -8.82 20.35
C ALA A 18 -23.60 -7.54 20.26
N SER A 19 -22.29 -7.67 20.09
CA SER A 19 -21.44 -6.55 19.74
C SER A 19 -21.92 -6.03 18.38
N ASP A 20 -22.45 -4.81 18.37
CA ASP A 20 -22.70 -4.08 17.13
C ASP A 20 -21.41 -4.03 16.32
N PRO A 21 -21.49 -4.19 14.97
CA PRO A 21 -20.30 -4.00 14.13
C PRO A 21 -19.79 -2.59 14.39
N GLN A 22 -18.54 -2.50 14.89
CA GLN A 22 -17.85 -1.21 15.03
C GLN A 22 -17.88 -0.52 13.67
N PRO A 23 -18.26 0.77 13.59
CA PRO A 23 -18.15 1.51 12.34
C PRO A 23 -16.71 1.40 11.83
N PRO A 24 -16.47 1.30 10.51
CA PRO A 24 -15.14 1.25 9.95
C PRO A 24 -14.33 2.38 10.57
N GLY A 25 -13.20 2.05 11.21
CA GLY A 25 -12.29 3.03 11.78
C GLY A 25 -11.85 4.00 10.68
N GLU A 26 -11.54 5.24 11.05
CA GLU A 26 -11.00 6.24 10.13
C GLU A 26 -9.80 5.65 9.39
N ILE A 27 -9.81 5.71 8.05
CA ILE A 27 -8.72 5.22 7.21
C ILE A 27 -7.46 6.03 7.57
N TRP A 28 -6.37 5.33 7.83
CA TRP A 28 -5.11 5.96 8.20
C TRP A 28 -4.58 6.85 7.08
N GLN A 29 -4.23 8.07 7.41
CA GLN A 29 -3.62 9.02 6.48
C GLN A 29 -2.29 9.52 7.06
N PRO A 30 -1.14 9.07 6.53
CA PRO A 30 0.17 9.57 6.97
C PRO A 30 0.37 11.03 6.60
N ARG A 31 1.02 11.79 7.49
CA ARG A 31 1.25 13.23 7.32
C ARG A 31 2.58 13.49 6.60
N PRO A 32 2.71 14.62 5.88
CA PRO A 32 3.97 15.04 5.27
C PRO A 32 5.14 15.03 6.27
N GLY A 33 6.29 14.51 5.82
CA GLY A 33 7.51 14.42 6.64
C GLY A 33 7.52 13.23 7.63
N THR A 34 6.52 12.34 7.61
CA THR A 34 6.55 11.10 8.39
C THR A 34 7.72 10.22 7.95
N ASP A 35 8.61 9.83 8.88
CA ASP A 35 9.72 8.92 8.57
C ASP A 35 9.23 7.50 8.30
N TRP A 36 9.97 6.73 7.52
CA TRP A 36 9.58 5.39 7.11
C TRP A 36 10.77 4.48 6.84
N GLN A 37 10.56 3.16 6.96
CA GLN A 37 11.47 2.13 6.50
C GLN A 37 10.83 1.40 5.32
N TRP A 38 11.53 1.33 4.20
CA TRP A 38 11.15 0.54 3.04
C TRP A 38 12.06 -0.66 2.92
N GLN A 39 11.53 -1.85 3.19
CA GLN A 39 12.32 -3.07 3.11
C GLN A 39 11.53 -4.20 2.45
N LEU A 40 11.84 -4.49 1.20
CA LEU A 40 11.14 -5.52 0.41
C LEU A 40 11.96 -6.81 0.26
N ARG A 41 13.24 -6.80 0.66
CA ARG A 41 14.12 -7.96 0.51
C ARG A 41 14.87 -8.31 1.78
N GLY A 42 15.19 -9.62 1.89
CA GLY A 42 15.93 -10.16 3.03
C GLY A 42 15.06 -10.32 4.28
N ARG A 43 15.71 -10.76 5.35
CA ARG A 43 15.02 -10.87 6.64
C ARG A 43 14.68 -9.47 7.15
N LEU A 44 13.41 -9.23 7.46
CA LEU A 44 12.97 -7.94 7.97
C LEU A 44 13.68 -7.60 9.28
N ASP A 45 14.20 -6.38 9.37
CA ASP A 45 14.76 -5.82 10.60
C ASP A 45 13.73 -4.91 11.27
N THR A 46 13.06 -5.43 12.28
CA THR A 46 12.05 -4.69 13.06
C THR A 46 12.65 -3.75 14.11
N SER A 47 13.99 -3.63 14.18
CA SER A 47 14.69 -2.74 15.12
C SER A 47 14.94 -1.33 14.58
N VAL A 48 14.77 -1.11 13.27
CA VAL A 48 14.93 0.21 12.67
C VAL A 48 13.92 1.17 13.28
N ASP A 49 14.39 2.30 13.80
CA ASP A 49 13.52 3.30 14.42
C ASP A 49 12.83 4.15 13.33
N ALA A 50 11.63 3.71 12.95
CA ALA A 50 10.76 4.37 11.99
C ALA A 50 9.29 4.14 12.38
N PRO A 51 8.44 5.17 12.34
CA PRO A 51 7.01 5.01 12.67
C PRO A 51 6.21 4.25 11.63
N VAL A 52 6.73 4.15 10.39
CA VAL A 52 6.07 3.46 9.27
C VAL A 52 7.03 2.45 8.66
N TYR A 53 6.52 1.25 8.40
CA TYR A 53 7.22 0.21 7.66
C TYR A 53 6.45 -0.13 6.40
N ASP A 54 7.13 -0.15 5.27
CA ASP A 54 6.62 -0.64 4.00
C ASP A 54 7.37 -1.93 3.67
N ILE A 55 6.65 -3.04 3.63
CA ILE A 55 7.20 -4.39 3.54
C ILE A 55 6.38 -5.26 2.61
N ASP A 56 7.04 -6.26 2.01
CA ASP A 56 6.40 -7.20 1.09
C ASP A 56 5.23 -7.96 1.77
N GLY A 57 4.05 -7.89 1.15
CA GLY A 57 2.84 -8.48 1.69
C GLY A 57 2.82 -9.99 1.66
N PHE A 58 3.46 -10.63 0.68
CA PHE A 58 3.52 -12.09 0.59
C PHE A 58 4.54 -12.68 1.56
N ASP A 59 5.72 -12.08 1.66
CA ASP A 59 6.86 -12.63 2.38
C ASP A 59 6.78 -12.40 3.89
N ASN A 60 5.92 -11.50 4.35
CA ASN A 60 5.74 -11.19 5.77
C ASN A 60 4.45 -11.78 6.35
N SER A 61 4.54 -12.27 7.58
CA SER A 61 3.43 -12.91 8.28
C SER A 61 2.58 -11.91 9.08
N ALA A 62 1.35 -12.30 9.43
CA ALA A 62 0.52 -11.55 10.38
C ALA A 62 1.22 -11.33 11.74
N ALA A 63 2.05 -12.30 12.19
CA ALA A 63 2.82 -12.14 13.42
C ALA A 63 3.87 -11.03 13.31
N THR A 64 4.51 -10.87 12.13
CA THR A 64 5.45 -9.78 11.86
C THR A 64 4.74 -8.42 11.91
N VAL A 65 3.57 -8.31 11.32
CA VAL A 65 2.74 -7.09 11.36
C VAL A 65 2.33 -6.77 12.80
N ALA A 66 1.86 -7.76 13.55
CA ALA A 66 1.49 -7.60 14.96
C ALA A 66 2.69 -7.18 15.83
N GLU A 67 3.91 -7.69 15.55
CA GLU A 67 5.13 -7.24 16.25
C GLU A 67 5.40 -5.75 15.99
N LEU A 68 5.28 -5.29 14.74
CA LEU A 68 5.45 -3.88 14.40
C LEU A 68 4.38 -2.99 15.07
N HIS A 69 3.13 -3.42 15.07
CA HIS A 69 2.04 -2.74 15.81
C HIS A 69 2.30 -2.69 17.31
N GLY A 70 2.84 -3.76 17.90
CA GLY A 70 3.24 -3.79 19.31
C GLY A 70 4.33 -2.77 19.65
N LYS A 71 5.07 -2.29 18.67
CA LYS A 71 6.06 -1.20 18.78
C LYS A 71 5.48 0.17 18.38
N GLY A 72 4.16 0.28 18.22
CA GLY A 72 3.46 1.53 17.83
C GLY A 72 3.65 1.96 16.38
N ARG A 73 4.04 1.04 15.49
CA ARG A 73 4.34 1.34 14.09
C ARG A 73 3.17 1.04 13.18
N LYS A 74 3.02 1.82 12.10
CA LYS A 74 2.11 1.53 11.00
C LYS A 74 2.79 0.70 9.93
N VAL A 75 2.04 -0.18 9.26
CA VAL A 75 2.61 -1.14 8.31
C VAL A 75 1.89 -1.07 6.97
N ILE A 76 2.65 -0.77 5.91
CA ILE A 76 2.19 -0.72 4.53
C ILE A 76 2.51 -2.08 3.88
N CYS A 77 1.55 -2.62 3.17
CA CYS A 77 1.65 -3.85 2.40
C CYS A 77 2.07 -3.54 0.96
N TYR A 78 3.34 -3.78 0.63
CA TYR A 78 3.77 -3.76 -0.77
C TYR A 78 3.22 -4.97 -1.52
N LEU A 79 2.63 -4.73 -2.68
CA LEU A 79 2.29 -5.75 -3.67
C LEU A 79 2.21 -5.15 -5.07
N SER A 80 2.65 -5.88 -6.09
CA SER A 80 2.49 -5.43 -7.47
C SER A 80 1.04 -5.58 -7.93
N THR A 81 0.48 -4.52 -8.53
CA THR A 81 -0.87 -4.53 -9.10
C THR A 81 -0.87 -4.34 -10.61
N GLY A 82 0.17 -3.70 -11.16
CA GLY A 82 0.31 -3.48 -12.60
C GLY A 82 1.25 -4.45 -13.29
N ALA A 83 1.94 -5.32 -12.53
CA ALA A 83 2.77 -6.39 -13.07
C ALA A 83 2.45 -7.74 -12.43
N TRP A 84 2.68 -8.79 -13.21
CA TRP A 84 2.67 -10.18 -12.79
C TRP A 84 4.10 -10.60 -12.41
N GLU A 85 4.22 -11.39 -11.35
CA GLU A 85 5.48 -11.89 -10.81
C GLU A 85 5.41 -13.43 -10.78
N ASP A 86 6.33 -14.13 -11.45
CA ASP A 86 6.27 -15.60 -11.66
C ASP A 86 6.45 -16.42 -10.38
N TRP A 87 7.10 -15.83 -9.37
CA TRP A 87 7.38 -16.48 -8.07
C TRP A 87 6.25 -16.33 -7.04
N ARG A 88 5.23 -15.52 -7.31
CA ARG A 88 4.14 -15.33 -6.34
C ARG A 88 3.25 -16.58 -6.25
N PRO A 89 2.74 -16.90 -5.07
CA PRO A 89 1.88 -18.10 -4.87
C PRO A 89 0.63 -18.11 -5.77
N ASP A 90 0.15 -16.94 -6.18
CA ASP A 90 -1.03 -16.76 -7.01
C ASP A 90 -0.72 -16.61 -8.51
N ALA A 91 0.54 -16.69 -8.92
CA ALA A 91 0.98 -16.45 -10.31
C ALA A 91 0.18 -17.28 -11.34
N ARG A 92 -0.14 -18.53 -11.00
CA ARG A 92 -0.89 -19.44 -11.90
C ARG A 92 -2.36 -19.07 -12.09
N LYS A 93 -2.91 -18.14 -11.29
CA LYS A 93 -4.28 -17.66 -11.43
C LYS A 93 -4.44 -16.62 -12.54
N PHE A 94 -3.34 -16.05 -13.02
CA PHE A 94 -3.36 -15.06 -14.07
C PHE A 94 -3.39 -15.74 -15.45
N PRO A 95 -4.44 -15.50 -16.27
CA PRO A 95 -4.48 -16.02 -17.62
C PRO A 95 -3.37 -15.43 -18.49
N GLN A 96 -2.77 -16.25 -19.36
CA GLN A 96 -1.72 -15.79 -20.27
C GLN A 96 -2.13 -14.58 -21.12
N ALA A 97 -3.41 -14.42 -21.43
CA ALA A 97 -3.94 -13.34 -22.25
C ALA A 97 -3.82 -11.95 -21.61
N VAL A 98 -3.60 -11.85 -20.28
CA VAL A 98 -3.38 -10.57 -19.57
C VAL A 98 -1.90 -10.29 -19.31
N LEU A 99 -0.98 -11.20 -19.68
CA LEU A 99 0.46 -11.06 -19.45
C LEU A 99 1.13 -10.43 -20.65
N GLY A 100 1.67 -9.23 -20.47
CA GLY A 100 2.35 -8.45 -21.47
C GLY A 100 3.85 -8.75 -21.62
N LYS A 101 4.62 -7.74 -22.00
CA LYS A 101 6.08 -7.79 -22.04
C LYS A 101 6.69 -7.71 -20.64
N GLY A 102 7.96 -8.08 -20.50
CA GLY A 102 8.72 -7.84 -19.28
C GLY A 102 8.81 -6.36 -18.94
N ASN A 103 8.87 -6.03 -17.66
CA ASN A 103 8.99 -4.65 -17.17
C ASN A 103 10.43 -4.23 -16.85
N GLY A 104 11.41 -5.09 -17.12
CA GLY A 104 12.82 -4.87 -16.84
C GLY A 104 13.35 -5.69 -15.65
N TRP A 105 12.47 -6.24 -14.82
CA TRP A 105 12.83 -7.15 -13.73
C TRP A 105 12.64 -8.61 -14.16
N GLU A 106 13.59 -9.45 -13.79
CA GLU A 106 13.51 -10.89 -14.09
C GLU A 106 12.29 -11.53 -13.43
N GLY A 107 11.52 -12.30 -14.21
CA GLY A 107 10.30 -12.95 -13.73
C GLY A 107 9.06 -12.05 -13.72
N GLU A 108 9.18 -10.76 -14.09
CA GLU A 108 8.04 -9.84 -14.09
C GLU A 108 7.55 -9.51 -15.51
N ARG A 109 6.23 -9.33 -15.62
CA ARG A 109 5.57 -8.93 -16.86
C ARG A 109 4.44 -7.95 -16.58
N TRP A 110 4.34 -6.90 -17.40
CA TRP A 110 3.21 -5.97 -17.35
C TRP A 110 1.86 -6.67 -17.50
N LEU A 111 0.84 -6.15 -16.85
CA LEU A 111 -0.54 -6.62 -16.94
C LEU A 111 -1.36 -5.77 -17.94
N ASP A 112 -2.30 -6.40 -18.64
CA ASP A 112 -3.34 -5.69 -19.39
C ASP A 112 -4.40 -5.15 -18.43
N ILE A 113 -4.14 -3.98 -17.88
CA ILE A 113 -4.99 -3.31 -16.88
C ILE A 113 -6.39 -2.93 -17.40
N ARG A 114 -6.63 -3.05 -18.71
CA ARG A 114 -7.98 -2.86 -19.31
C ARG A 114 -8.89 -4.05 -18.96
N ARG A 115 -8.30 -5.20 -18.65
CA ARG A 115 -9.02 -6.43 -18.31
C ARG A 115 -9.41 -6.46 -16.84
N THR A 116 -10.17 -5.44 -16.42
CA THR A 116 -10.66 -5.32 -15.04
C THR A 116 -11.60 -6.46 -14.66
N ASP A 117 -12.27 -7.09 -15.63
CA ASP A 117 -13.07 -8.31 -15.45
C ASP A 117 -12.25 -9.47 -14.89
N VAL A 118 -10.99 -9.59 -15.30
CA VAL A 118 -10.05 -10.62 -14.86
C VAL A 118 -9.26 -10.17 -13.62
N LEU A 119 -8.75 -8.92 -13.64
CA LEU A 119 -7.80 -8.45 -12.63
C LEU A 119 -8.47 -8.07 -11.30
N ARG A 120 -9.71 -7.52 -11.31
CA ARG A 120 -10.39 -7.12 -10.08
C ARG A 120 -10.45 -8.24 -9.03
N PRO A 121 -10.92 -9.46 -9.33
CA PRO A 121 -10.97 -10.52 -8.31
C PRO A 121 -9.58 -10.95 -7.83
N LEU A 122 -8.54 -10.90 -8.69
CA LEU A 122 -7.18 -11.24 -8.31
C LEU A 122 -6.58 -10.19 -7.38
N MET A 123 -6.74 -8.90 -7.71
CA MET A 123 -6.26 -7.81 -6.86
C MET A 123 -7.05 -7.70 -5.56
N ALA A 124 -8.36 -7.93 -5.59
CA ALA A 124 -9.17 -8.03 -4.38
C ALA A 124 -8.63 -9.10 -3.43
N ALA A 125 -8.29 -10.29 -3.94
CA ALA A 125 -7.72 -11.37 -3.12
C ALA A 125 -6.33 -11.02 -2.55
N ARG A 126 -5.47 -10.30 -3.31
CA ARG A 126 -4.18 -9.78 -2.81
C ARG A 126 -4.38 -8.77 -1.67
N ILE A 127 -5.31 -7.82 -1.83
CA ILE A 127 -5.60 -6.81 -0.82
C ILE A 127 -6.30 -7.44 0.40
N ASP A 128 -7.18 -8.46 0.20
CA ASP A 128 -7.74 -9.26 1.29
C ASP A 128 -6.64 -9.92 2.13
N MET A 129 -5.61 -10.48 1.49
CA MET A 129 -4.45 -11.05 2.17
C MET A 129 -3.73 -10.01 3.05
N CYS A 130 -3.53 -8.78 2.56
CA CYS A 130 -2.94 -7.70 3.35
C CYS A 130 -3.81 -7.36 4.56
N ARG A 131 -5.13 -7.17 4.36
CA ARG A 131 -6.08 -6.91 5.44
C ARG A 131 -6.06 -8.03 6.48
N ASP A 132 -6.11 -9.28 6.04
CA ASP A 132 -6.20 -10.45 6.93
C ASP A 132 -4.90 -10.67 7.72
N LYS A 133 -3.76 -10.18 7.21
CA LYS A 133 -2.49 -10.10 7.95
C LYS A 133 -2.41 -8.89 8.89
N GLY A 134 -3.36 -7.95 8.83
CA GLY A 134 -3.46 -6.79 9.70
C GLY A 134 -2.71 -5.55 9.23
N PHE A 135 -2.30 -5.46 7.97
CA PHE A 135 -1.67 -4.24 7.43
C PHE A 135 -2.61 -3.04 7.49
N ASP A 136 -2.06 -1.85 7.69
CA ASP A 136 -2.81 -0.58 7.76
C ASP A 136 -3.09 0.02 6.38
N ALA A 137 -2.23 -0.27 5.41
CA ALA A 137 -2.27 0.33 4.08
C ALA A 137 -1.72 -0.61 3.01
N VAL A 138 -1.92 -0.23 1.75
CA VAL A 138 -1.35 -0.90 0.56
C VAL A 138 -0.47 0.07 -0.22
N GLU A 139 0.72 -0.37 -0.61
CA GLU A 139 1.51 0.19 -1.72
C GLU A 139 1.30 -0.69 -2.96
N PRO A 140 0.42 -0.30 -3.89
CA PRO A 140 0.24 -1.01 -5.15
C PRO A 140 1.31 -0.57 -6.16
N ASP A 141 2.21 -1.45 -6.54
CA ASP A 141 3.28 -1.14 -7.48
C ASP A 141 2.87 -1.27 -8.96
N ASN A 142 3.66 -0.66 -9.84
CA ASN A 142 3.49 -0.64 -11.30
C ASN A 142 2.18 0.05 -11.77
N MET A 143 1.90 1.23 -11.22
CA MET A 143 0.67 2.00 -11.42
C MET A 143 0.73 2.99 -12.62
N ASP A 144 1.75 2.88 -13.48
CA ASP A 144 2.03 3.80 -14.59
C ASP A 144 2.30 3.07 -15.93
N GLY A 145 1.78 1.86 -16.08
CA GLY A 145 2.02 1.01 -17.25
C GLY A 145 1.75 1.68 -18.59
N TYR A 146 0.82 2.64 -18.68
CA TYR A 146 0.48 3.34 -19.93
C TYR A 146 1.65 4.12 -20.54
N LYS A 147 2.67 4.48 -19.73
CA LYS A 147 3.91 5.13 -20.18
C LYS A 147 4.98 4.14 -20.62
N ASN A 148 4.73 2.85 -20.45
CA ASN A 148 5.72 1.80 -20.60
C ASN A 148 5.42 0.89 -21.81
N PRO A 149 6.42 0.21 -22.38
CA PRO A 149 6.24 -0.70 -23.51
C PRO A 149 5.63 -2.04 -23.06
N THR A 150 4.44 -2.00 -22.47
CA THR A 150 3.77 -3.17 -21.86
C THR A 150 3.41 -4.29 -22.83
N GLY A 151 3.36 -4.00 -24.13
CA GLY A 151 2.85 -4.92 -25.16
C GLY A 151 1.34 -4.77 -25.40
N PHE A 152 0.68 -3.89 -24.64
CA PHE A 152 -0.73 -3.54 -24.80
C PHE A 152 -0.87 -2.05 -25.14
N PRO A 153 -1.87 -1.65 -25.93
CA PRO A 153 -2.14 -0.24 -26.23
C PRO A 153 -2.89 0.41 -25.06
N LEU A 154 -2.22 0.52 -23.91
CA LEU A 154 -2.77 1.18 -22.74
C LEU A 154 -2.83 2.70 -22.95
N THR A 155 -3.91 3.32 -22.50
CA THR A 155 -4.09 4.77 -22.52
C THR A 155 -4.04 5.35 -21.12
N ALA A 156 -3.81 6.66 -20.99
CA ALA A 156 -3.90 7.36 -19.70
C ALA A 156 -5.28 7.17 -19.04
N ALA A 157 -6.36 7.13 -19.83
CA ALA A 157 -7.70 6.87 -19.30
C ALA A 157 -7.87 5.43 -18.77
N ASP A 158 -7.18 4.45 -19.37
CA ASP A 158 -7.16 3.08 -18.86
C ASP A 158 -6.46 3.03 -17.50
N GLN A 159 -5.33 3.73 -17.38
CA GLN A 159 -4.58 3.80 -16.13
C GLN A 159 -5.38 4.47 -15.03
N LEU A 160 -5.98 5.64 -15.27
CA LEU A 160 -6.84 6.33 -14.30
C LEU A 160 -7.96 5.43 -13.78
N ARG A 161 -8.65 4.70 -14.68
CA ARG A 161 -9.72 3.77 -14.27
C ARG A 161 -9.17 2.65 -13.40
N TYR A 162 -8.02 2.10 -13.77
CA TYR A 162 -7.41 1.00 -13.03
C TYR A 162 -6.90 1.46 -11.66
N ASN A 163 -6.22 2.61 -11.59
CA ASN A 163 -5.72 3.16 -10.35
C ASN A 163 -6.85 3.44 -9.37
N ARG A 164 -7.97 4.02 -9.84
CA ARG A 164 -9.19 4.20 -9.02
C ARG A 164 -9.83 2.88 -8.58
N LEU A 165 -9.81 1.86 -9.44
CA LEU A 165 -10.27 0.52 -9.05
C LEU A 165 -9.45 -0.04 -7.88
N ILE A 166 -8.13 0.06 -7.94
CA ILE A 166 -7.23 -0.43 -6.87
C ILE A 166 -7.45 0.37 -5.58
N ALA A 167 -7.54 1.69 -5.67
CA ALA A 167 -7.83 2.54 -4.51
C ALA A 167 -9.17 2.16 -3.85
N GLY A 168 -10.22 2.00 -4.65
CA GLY A 168 -11.53 1.55 -4.16
C GLY A 168 -11.48 0.18 -3.48
N LEU A 169 -10.71 -0.77 -4.01
CA LEU A 169 -10.55 -2.10 -3.39
C LEU A 169 -9.88 -2.04 -2.02
N ALA A 170 -8.92 -1.13 -1.83
CA ALA A 170 -8.28 -0.92 -0.52
C ALA A 170 -9.24 -0.24 0.46
N HIS A 171 -9.93 0.83 0.04
CA HIS A 171 -10.89 1.56 0.86
C HIS A 171 -12.10 0.72 1.26
N GLU A 172 -12.63 -0.13 0.36
CA GLU A 172 -13.69 -1.11 0.67
C GLU A 172 -13.31 -2.05 1.82
N ARG A 173 -12.00 -2.18 2.11
CA ARG A 173 -11.43 -3.02 3.17
C ARG A 173 -10.94 -2.24 4.39
N GLY A 174 -11.19 -0.92 4.42
CA GLY A 174 -10.76 -0.04 5.50
C GLY A 174 -9.25 0.21 5.54
N MET A 175 -8.54 -0.05 4.44
CA MET A 175 -7.09 0.15 4.32
C MET A 175 -6.79 1.45 3.58
N ALA A 176 -5.74 2.16 4.01
CA ALA A 176 -5.18 3.25 3.24
C ALA A 176 -4.48 2.75 1.98
N VAL A 177 -4.28 3.63 1.00
CA VAL A 177 -3.62 3.27 -0.25
C VAL A 177 -2.70 4.38 -0.76
N GLY A 178 -1.48 3.99 -1.19
CA GLY A 178 -0.49 4.88 -1.79
C GLY A 178 -0.57 4.89 -3.31
N LEU A 179 -0.38 6.05 -3.93
CA LEU A 179 -0.13 6.13 -5.36
C LEU A 179 1.36 5.91 -5.62
N LYS A 180 1.72 4.84 -6.33
CA LYS A 180 3.10 4.58 -6.74
C LYS A 180 3.42 5.31 -8.03
N ASN A 181 4.40 6.22 -7.99
CA ASN A 181 4.84 7.00 -9.14
C ASN A 181 3.67 7.70 -9.87
N ASP A 182 3.46 7.48 -11.17
CA ASP A 182 2.36 8.00 -12.00
C ASP A 182 2.13 9.53 -11.85
N LEU A 183 3.21 10.29 -11.89
CA LEU A 183 3.23 11.71 -11.55
C LEU A 183 2.28 12.56 -12.42
N ASP A 184 2.12 12.21 -13.69
CA ASP A 184 1.27 12.99 -14.62
C ASP A 184 -0.21 12.93 -14.26
N GLN A 185 -0.64 11.88 -13.53
CA GLN A 185 -2.04 11.69 -13.15
C GLN A 185 -2.33 12.10 -11.70
N ILE A 186 -1.34 12.63 -10.97
CA ILE A 186 -1.53 13.10 -9.60
C ILE A 186 -2.70 14.09 -9.47
N PRO A 187 -2.87 15.09 -10.36
CA PRO A 187 -3.98 16.05 -10.24
C PRO A 187 -5.35 15.36 -10.20
N GLU A 188 -5.54 14.27 -10.96
CA GLU A 188 -6.79 13.53 -11.03
C GLU A 188 -6.95 12.48 -9.94
N LEU A 189 -5.82 12.03 -9.31
CA LEU A 189 -5.79 10.89 -8.38
C LEU A 189 -5.54 11.28 -6.93
N VAL A 190 -5.06 12.48 -6.64
CA VAL A 190 -4.72 12.89 -5.26
C VAL A 190 -5.92 12.79 -4.31
N GLY A 191 -7.15 12.93 -4.82
CA GLY A 191 -8.38 12.74 -4.05
C GLY A 191 -8.70 11.27 -3.73
N ASP A 192 -8.21 10.35 -4.54
CA ASP A 192 -8.51 8.91 -4.45
C ASP A 192 -7.47 8.13 -3.62
N PHE A 193 -6.30 8.72 -3.32
CA PHE A 193 -5.19 8.08 -2.61
C PHE A 193 -4.85 8.80 -1.31
N ASP A 194 -4.38 8.07 -0.29
CA ASP A 194 -4.12 8.60 1.06
C ASP A 194 -2.68 9.08 1.26
N PHE A 195 -1.76 8.63 0.42
CA PHE A 195 -0.36 9.03 0.37
C PHE A 195 0.21 8.74 -1.03
N ALA A 196 1.46 9.11 -1.25
CA ALA A 196 2.20 8.71 -2.45
C ALA A 196 3.48 7.97 -2.06
N VAL A 197 3.92 7.04 -2.92
CA VAL A 197 5.26 6.45 -2.92
C VAL A 197 5.91 6.77 -4.25
N ASN A 198 7.09 7.40 -4.20
CA ASN A 198 7.78 7.81 -5.42
C ASN A 198 9.25 7.42 -5.39
N GLU A 199 9.75 7.06 -6.56
CA GLU A 199 11.16 6.75 -6.78
C GLU A 199 11.79 7.78 -7.70
N GLN A 200 12.98 8.26 -7.31
CA GLN A 200 13.91 9.00 -8.16
C GLN A 200 13.39 10.37 -8.66
N CYS A 201 12.40 10.99 -8.03
CA CYS A 201 11.91 12.30 -8.49
C CYS A 201 13.01 13.38 -8.51
N ALA A 202 14.00 13.32 -7.61
CA ALA A 202 15.08 14.29 -7.62
C ALA A 202 16.09 14.00 -8.74
N GLN A 203 16.35 12.73 -9.04
CA GLN A 203 17.21 12.33 -10.15
C GLN A 203 16.65 12.83 -11.49
N TYR A 204 15.33 12.77 -11.67
CA TYR A 204 14.66 13.20 -12.90
C TYR A 204 14.17 14.64 -12.87
N GLY A 205 14.31 15.36 -11.73
CA GLY A 205 13.96 16.77 -11.62
C GLY A 205 12.46 17.04 -11.56
N GLU A 206 11.66 16.10 -11.08
CA GLU A 206 10.19 16.12 -11.14
C GLU A 206 9.49 16.11 -9.78
N CYS A 207 10.23 16.29 -8.65
CA CYS A 207 9.66 16.23 -7.29
C CYS A 207 8.53 17.25 -7.03
N GLU A 208 8.50 18.38 -7.75
CA GLU A 208 7.44 19.39 -7.61
C GLU A 208 6.06 18.82 -8.01
N ALA A 209 6.00 17.82 -8.89
CA ALA A 209 4.75 17.15 -9.28
C ALA A 209 4.05 16.44 -8.10
N LEU A 210 4.79 16.15 -7.02
CA LEU A 210 4.27 15.47 -5.82
C LEU A 210 3.63 16.45 -4.81
N THR A 211 3.77 17.76 -5.02
CA THR A 211 3.26 18.78 -4.07
C THR A 211 1.76 18.71 -3.81
N PRO A 212 0.87 18.30 -4.75
CA PRO A 212 -0.55 18.18 -4.46
C PRO A 212 -0.86 17.24 -3.28
N PHE A 213 -0.09 16.15 -3.09
CA PHE A 213 -0.23 15.29 -1.91
C PHE A 213 0.10 16.04 -0.63
N VAL A 214 1.22 16.75 -0.60
CA VAL A 214 1.67 17.52 0.57
C VAL A 214 0.68 18.64 0.91
N GLU A 215 0.17 19.35 -0.10
CA GLU A 215 -0.85 20.40 0.05
C GLU A 215 -2.17 19.84 0.58
N ALA A 216 -2.51 18.59 0.21
CA ALA A 216 -3.66 17.86 0.77
C ALA A 216 -3.39 17.29 2.18
N GLY A 217 -2.22 17.56 2.79
CA GLY A 217 -1.85 17.04 4.11
C GLY A 217 -1.43 15.57 4.12
N LYS A 218 -1.16 14.98 2.95
CA LYS A 218 -0.81 13.58 2.73
C LYS A 218 0.70 13.39 2.59
N ALA A 219 1.25 12.29 3.15
CA ALA A 219 2.67 11.98 3.02
C ALA A 219 3.06 11.66 1.58
N VAL A 220 4.32 11.98 1.26
CA VAL A 220 5.01 11.45 0.08
C VAL A 220 6.23 10.69 0.58
N PHE A 221 6.18 9.38 0.53
CA PHE A 221 7.30 8.48 0.79
C PHE A 221 8.16 8.41 -0.46
N HIS A 222 9.38 8.92 -0.37
CA HIS A 222 10.25 9.10 -1.54
C HIS A 222 11.58 8.38 -1.35
N ALA A 223 12.04 7.68 -2.37
CA ALA A 223 13.33 7.01 -2.39
C ALA A 223 14.20 7.44 -3.57
N GLU A 224 15.49 7.66 -3.30
CA GLU A 224 16.55 7.84 -4.30
C GLU A 224 17.54 6.68 -4.21
N TYR A 225 18.23 6.39 -5.30
CA TYR A 225 19.20 5.29 -5.38
C TYR A 225 20.60 5.78 -5.76
N GLU A 226 20.71 6.61 -6.78
CA GLU A 226 21.96 7.04 -7.41
C GLU A 226 22.50 8.36 -6.83
N LEU A 227 21.60 9.24 -6.40
CA LEU A 227 21.97 10.57 -5.91
C LEU A 227 22.45 10.51 -4.46
N ALA A 228 23.60 11.13 -4.18
CA ALA A 228 24.00 11.37 -2.79
C ALA A 228 22.99 12.26 -2.07
N THR A 229 22.75 12.05 -0.77
CA THR A 229 21.80 12.84 0.05
C THR A 229 22.01 14.35 -0.04
N ALA A 230 23.26 14.82 -0.17
CA ALA A 230 23.57 16.23 -0.34
C ALA A 230 22.95 16.85 -1.61
N ARG A 231 22.57 16.03 -2.60
CA ARG A 231 22.00 16.52 -3.87
C ARG A 231 20.49 16.72 -3.81
N PHE A 232 19.78 15.99 -2.94
CA PHE A 232 18.31 16.03 -2.92
C PHE A 232 17.69 16.39 -1.57
N CYS A 233 18.37 16.16 -0.43
CA CYS A 233 17.73 16.37 0.87
C CYS A 233 17.30 17.81 1.15
N ALA A 234 17.99 18.82 0.60
CA ALA A 234 17.57 20.22 0.77
C ALA A 234 16.21 20.48 0.08
N GLN A 235 16.03 19.95 -1.13
CA GLN A 235 14.76 20.00 -1.87
C GLN A 235 13.67 19.18 -1.15
N SER A 236 13.98 17.96 -0.73
CA SER A 236 13.05 17.10 -0.01
C SER A 236 12.47 17.76 1.23
N ARG A 237 13.33 18.39 2.06
CA ARG A 237 12.88 19.12 3.26
C ARG A 237 12.01 20.32 2.91
N ARG A 238 12.36 21.08 1.87
CA ARG A 238 11.56 22.22 1.39
C ARG A 238 10.17 21.77 0.94
N LEU A 239 10.10 20.62 0.23
CA LEU A 239 8.86 20.04 -0.26
C LEU A 239 8.15 19.15 0.77
N LYS A 240 8.70 18.98 1.98
CA LYS A 240 8.18 18.10 3.05
C LYS A 240 8.00 16.65 2.63
N LEU A 241 8.87 16.15 1.74
CA LEU A 241 8.88 14.74 1.35
C LEU A 241 9.58 13.89 2.43
N SER A 242 9.10 12.67 2.62
CA SER A 242 9.71 11.66 3.50
C SER A 242 10.78 10.88 2.74
N SER A 243 11.95 11.48 2.54
CA SER A 243 12.94 10.98 1.58
C SER A 243 14.00 10.10 2.21
N LEU A 244 14.29 9.00 1.52
CA LEU A 244 15.34 8.04 1.82
C LEU A 244 16.33 7.94 0.66
N LEU A 245 17.61 7.70 0.99
CA LEU A 245 18.54 7.06 0.07
C LEU A 245 18.50 5.56 0.35
N LYS A 246 18.24 4.77 -0.67
CA LYS A 246 18.17 3.31 -0.63
C LYS A 246 19.18 2.70 -1.59
N LYS A 247 19.37 1.39 -1.50
CA LYS A 247 19.98 0.58 -2.56
C LYS A 247 18.87 -0.08 -3.37
N TYR A 248 19.13 -0.40 -4.63
CA TYR A 248 18.17 -1.08 -5.51
C TYR A 248 17.71 -2.45 -4.99
N ASP A 249 18.48 -3.07 -4.09
CA ASP A 249 18.11 -4.35 -3.47
C ASP A 249 16.96 -4.21 -2.44
N LEU A 250 16.60 -2.96 -2.07
CA LEU A 250 15.57 -2.64 -1.07
C LEU A 250 15.69 -3.45 0.23
N GLY A 251 16.95 -3.74 0.64
CA GLY A 251 17.26 -4.36 1.93
C GLY A 251 17.08 -3.39 3.10
N VAL A 252 17.59 -3.77 4.28
CA VAL A 252 17.43 -2.97 5.52
C VAL A 252 18.09 -1.59 5.47
N TRP A 253 19.21 -1.46 4.73
CA TRP A 253 19.98 -0.22 4.70
C TRP A 253 19.16 0.97 4.16
N ARG A 254 19.19 2.07 4.89
CA ARG A 254 18.62 3.36 4.49
C ARG A 254 19.46 4.53 5.01
N ARG A 255 19.34 5.68 4.39
CA ARG A 255 19.80 6.96 4.91
C ARG A 255 18.72 8.00 4.73
N THR A 256 18.26 8.58 5.83
CA THR A 256 17.22 9.61 5.84
C THR A 256 17.78 10.99 5.48
N CYS A 257 16.94 11.85 5.04
CA CYS A 257 17.21 13.27 4.94
C CYS A 257 17.04 13.98 6.29
#